data_26170fa9ebb075807eb2e5db18949fd1
#
_entry.id   26170fa9ebb075807eb2e5db18949fd1
#
_cell.length_a   1.000
_cell.length_b   1.000
_cell.length_c   1.000
_cell.angle_alpha   90.00
_cell.angle_beta   90.00
_cell.angle_gamma   90.00
#
_symmetry.space_group_name_H-M   'P 1'
#
loop_
_entity.id
_entity.type
_entity.pdbx_description
1 polymer ?
#
loop_
_entity_poly.entity_id
_entity_poly.type
_entity_poly.pdbx_seq_one_letter_code
_entity_poly.pdbx_strand_id
1 'polypeptide(L)'
;MGDRDFRSITHNAIRSIGNELEIEIDSKDIQTIHLQEVTKCLRRSYYDRIDPNEIERRGFNELLSGLLRKLQYGSEPKEFAIDKIKLKAQVDMITDDSILLFRSALGELENPQANDILFLNACMWIYDKVDGVIVYITGDKKEITFSLTRNKKMFEETIRRVRVFNDLLKEQKTPIIEPSSDCSDCQYFERCFMKKKTSKQISLMGIFGKENKD
;
A
#
# COMPACT_ATOMS: atom_id res chain seq x y z
N MET A 1 3.33 34.11 -28.62
CA MET A 1 2.62 33.49 -27.49
C MET A 1 3.34 32.17 -27.25
N GLY A 2 4.11 32.05 -26.15
CA GLY A 2 4.86 30.84 -25.87
C GLY A 2 3.91 29.65 -25.65
N ASP A 3 4.26 28.55 -26.24
CA ASP A 3 3.53 27.28 -26.14
C ASP A 3 3.66 26.80 -24.68
N ARG A 4 2.64 27.12 -23.86
CA ARG A 4 2.61 26.67 -22.48
C ARG A 4 2.28 25.17 -22.50
N ASP A 5 3.19 24.37 -22.04
CA ASP A 5 2.95 22.93 -21.83
C ASP A 5 1.93 22.70 -20.71
N PHE A 6 0.64 22.84 -21.06
CA PHE A 6 -0.47 22.61 -20.13
C PHE A 6 -0.47 21.21 -19.54
N ARG A 7 0.08 20.22 -20.25
CA ARG A 7 0.17 18.85 -19.78
C ARG A 7 1.14 18.73 -18.59
N SER A 8 2.30 19.37 -18.69
CA SER A 8 3.27 19.43 -17.59
C SER A 8 2.74 20.20 -16.39
N ILE A 9 2.06 21.35 -16.65
CA ILE A 9 1.46 22.16 -15.58
C ILE A 9 0.39 21.35 -14.83
N THR A 10 -0.51 20.68 -15.55
CA THR A 10 -1.57 19.85 -14.96
C THR A 10 -0.98 18.68 -14.17
N HIS A 11 0.02 18.00 -14.72
CA HIS A 11 0.69 16.88 -14.07
C HIS A 11 1.38 17.34 -12.77
N ASN A 12 2.07 18.47 -12.79
CA ASN A 12 2.73 19.04 -11.61
C ASN A 12 1.71 19.47 -10.54
N ALA A 13 0.57 20.05 -10.95
CA ALA A 13 -0.50 20.42 -10.03
C ALA A 13 -1.12 19.20 -9.34
N ILE A 14 -1.42 18.13 -10.10
CA ILE A 14 -1.93 16.87 -9.55
C ILE A 14 -0.91 16.25 -8.59
N ARG A 15 0.37 16.27 -8.96
CA ARG A 15 1.46 15.76 -8.11
C ARG A 15 1.60 16.56 -6.81
N SER A 16 1.50 17.90 -6.87
CA SER A 16 1.54 18.76 -5.69
C SER A 16 0.38 18.47 -4.73
N ILE A 17 -0.85 18.41 -5.25
CA ILE A 17 -2.03 18.05 -4.45
C ILE A 17 -1.83 16.66 -3.80
N GLY A 18 -1.34 15.71 -4.56
CA GLY A 18 -1.05 14.38 -4.05
C GLY A 18 -0.06 14.41 -2.88
N ASN A 19 1.02 15.19 -2.95
CA ASN A 19 2.02 15.30 -1.89
C ASN A 19 1.42 15.89 -0.59
N GLU A 20 0.53 16.87 -0.70
CA GLU A 20 -0.15 17.47 0.45
C GLU A 20 -1.15 16.52 1.13
N LEU A 21 -1.63 15.52 0.41
CA LEU A 21 -2.65 14.58 0.87
C LEU A 21 -2.07 13.27 1.42
N GLU A 22 -0.77 13.06 1.31
CA GLU A 22 -0.12 11.84 1.79
C GLU A 22 -0.03 11.76 3.31
N ILE A 23 -0.11 10.53 3.80
CA ILE A 23 0.33 10.21 5.14
C ILE A 23 1.85 10.07 5.07
N GLU A 24 2.54 10.98 5.74
CA GLU A 24 3.99 10.92 5.86
C GLU A 24 4.41 9.68 6.66
N ILE A 25 5.13 8.77 6.01
CA ILE A 25 5.69 7.58 6.65
C ILE A 25 7.17 7.82 6.88
N ASP A 26 7.56 8.00 8.15
CA ASP A 26 8.98 8.06 8.49
C ASP A 26 9.62 6.69 8.27
N SER A 27 10.47 6.60 7.26
CA SER A 27 11.20 5.38 6.92
C SER A 27 12.14 4.89 8.02
N LYS A 28 12.57 5.80 8.91
CA LYS A 28 13.48 5.49 10.03
C LYS A 28 12.74 4.98 11.27
N ASP A 29 11.48 5.35 11.43
CA ASP A 29 10.66 4.89 12.56
C ASP A 29 10.05 3.52 12.25
N ILE A 30 10.79 2.48 12.56
CA ILE A 30 10.34 1.08 12.40
C ILE A 30 9.35 0.65 13.48
N GLN A 31 9.18 1.42 14.55
CA GLN A 31 8.23 1.08 15.63
C GLN A 31 6.82 1.57 15.31
N THR A 32 6.67 2.58 14.46
CA THR A 32 5.38 3.04 13.99
C THR A 32 5.06 2.41 12.65
N ILE A 33 4.00 1.62 12.59
CA ILE A 33 3.50 0.96 11.38
C ILE A 33 2.12 1.54 11.06
N HIS A 34 1.91 1.93 9.81
CA HIS A 34 0.61 2.37 9.35
C HIS A 34 -0.21 1.17 8.86
N LEU A 35 -1.49 1.14 9.20
CA LEU A 35 -2.37 0.01 8.89
C LEU A 35 -2.37 -0.35 7.40
N GLN A 36 -2.34 0.64 6.51
CA GLN A 36 -2.28 0.41 5.06
C GLN A 36 -1.03 -0.34 4.59
N GLU A 37 0.06 -0.32 5.37
CA GLU A 37 1.28 -1.03 5.00
C GLU A 37 1.15 -2.54 5.20
N VAL A 38 0.33 -2.96 6.16
CA VAL A 38 0.19 -4.38 6.52
C VAL A 38 -1.07 -5.02 5.94
N THR A 39 -1.99 -4.23 5.45
CA THR A 39 -3.19 -4.74 4.75
C THR A 39 -2.98 -4.94 3.25
N LYS A 40 -1.95 -4.33 2.69
CA LYS A 40 -1.48 -4.53 1.30
C LYS A 40 -0.37 -5.60 1.25
N CYS A 41 0.27 -5.73 0.10
CA CYS A 41 1.45 -6.57 -0.09
C CYS A 41 2.61 -6.08 0.80
N LEU A 42 3.05 -6.88 1.77
CA LEU A 42 4.13 -6.51 2.69
C LEU A 42 5.46 -6.21 1.96
N ARG A 43 5.71 -6.89 0.84
CA ARG A 43 6.93 -6.66 0.05
C ARG A 43 6.92 -5.30 -0.64
N ARG A 44 5.76 -4.87 -1.13
CA ARG A 44 5.59 -3.50 -1.66
C ARG A 44 5.84 -2.48 -0.56
N SER A 45 5.19 -2.63 0.59
CA SER A 45 5.35 -1.72 1.73
C SER A 45 6.77 -1.67 2.25
N TYR A 46 7.49 -2.78 2.20
CA TYR A 46 8.92 -2.83 2.54
C TYR A 46 9.76 -1.99 1.57
N TYR A 47 9.52 -2.13 0.27
CA TYR A 47 10.25 -1.32 -0.72
C TYR A 47 9.89 0.16 -0.64
N ASP A 48 8.62 0.49 -0.42
CA ASP A 48 8.17 1.88 -0.23
C ASP A 48 8.89 2.56 0.94
N ARG A 49 9.26 1.80 1.98
CA ARG A 49 10.04 2.34 3.12
C ARG A 49 11.55 2.40 2.89
N ILE A 50 12.14 1.35 2.34
CA ILE A 50 13.61 1.17 2.33
C ILE A 50 14.24 1.76 1.08
N ASP A 51 13.54 1.69 -0.04
CA ASP A 51 14.06 2.08 -1.35
C ASP A 51 12.90 2.38 -2.30
N PRO A 52 12.20 3.50 -2.04
CA PRO A 52 11.03 3.88 -2.83
C PRO A 52 11.44 4.18 -4.27
N ASN A 53 10.63 3.72 -5.22
CA ASN A 53 10.78 4.15 -6.61
C ASN A 53 10.37 5.62 -6.74
N GLU A 54 11.17 6.41 -7.47
CA GLU A 54 10.87 7.82 -7.74
C GLU A 54 9.55 8.03 -8.53
N ILE A 55 9.09 6.99 -9.22
CA ILE A 55 7.85 7.02 -10.01
C ILE A 55 6.72 6.46 -9.16
N GLU A 56 6.19 7.27 -8.28
CA GLU A 56 4.95 6.95 -7.59
C GLU A 56 3.75 7.17 -8.52
N ARG A 57 3.15 6.07 -8.95
CA ARG A 57 1.77 6.08 -9.46
C ARG A 57 0.85 6.01 -8.25
N ARG A 58 0.42 7.16 -7.77
CA ARG A 58 -0.58 7.23 -6.71
C ARG A 58 -1.89 6.69 -7.23
N GLY A 59 -2.47 5.78 -6.46
CA GLY A 59 -3.79 5.26 -6.76
C GLY A 59 -4.86 6.34 -6.53
N PHE A 60 -5.95 6.25 -7.27
CA PHE A 60 -7.10 7.14 -7.07
C PHE A 60 -7.67 7.05 -5.65
N ASN A 61 -7.57 5.89 -5.01
CA ASN A 61 -8.05 5.67 -3.65
C ASN A 61 -7.29 6.52 -2.62
N GLU A 62 -5.98 6.64 -2.75
CA GLU A 62 -5.15 7.47 -1.88
C GLU A 62 -5.51 8.96 -2.03
N LEU A 63 -5.77 9.41 -3.26
CA LEU A 63 -6.22 10.78 -3.51
C LEU A 63 -7.61 11.04 -2.92
N LEU A 64 -8.55 10.09 -3.09
CA LEU A 64 -9.90 10.21 -2.54
C LEU A 64 -9.88 10.27 -1.01
N SER A 65 -9.19 9.32 -0.36
CA SER A 65 -9.06 9.32 1.09
C SER A 65 -8.36 10.57 1.62
N GLY A 66 -7.33 11.06 0.91
CA GLY A 66 -6.66 12.32 1.24
C GLY A 66 -7.60 13.52 1.14
N LEU A 67 -8.41 13.59 0.10
CA LEU A 67 -9.38 14.67 -0.08
C LEU A 67 -10.45 14.66 1.02
N LEU A 68 -10.98 13.50 1.38
CA LEU A 68 -11.95 13.37 2.47
C LEU A 68 -11.38 13.84 3.80
N ARG A 69 -10.11 13.53 4.08
CA ARG A 69 -9.41 14.05 5.27
C ARG A 69 -9.27 15.57 5.24
N LYS A 70 -8.87 16.14 4.10
CA LYS A 70 -8.72 17.61 3.95
C LYS A 70 -10.06 18.34 4.13
N LEU A 71 -11.16 17.74 3.73
CA LEU A 71 -12.50 18.27 3.91
C LEU A 71 -13.08 18.01 5.33
N GLN A 72 -12.26 17.50 6.26
CA GLN A 72 -12.63 17.20 7.64
C GLN A 72 -13.73 16.12 7.80
N TYR A 73 -13.97 15.32 6.77
CA TYR A 73 -14.80 14.11 6.88
C TYR A 73 -14.00 12.92 7.40
N GLY A 74 -12.67 12.94 7.23
CA GLY A 74 -11.79 11.90 7.71
C GLY A 74 -11.62 11.94 9.24
N SER A 75 -11.35 10.77 9.80
CA SER A 75 -11.10 10.66 11.24
C SER A 75 -9.71 11.17 11.62
N GLU A 76 -9.56 11.56 12.89
CA GLU A 76 -8.24 11.71 13.47
C GLU A 76 -7.51 10.35 13.49
N PRO A 77 -6.19 10.35 13.21
CA PRO A 77 -5.39 9.13 13.32
C PRO A 77 -5.46 8.54 14.71
N LYS A 78 -5.73 7.24 14.81
CA LYS A 78 -5.75 6.53 16.08
C LYS A 78 -4.61 5.54 16.17
N GLU A 79 -3.99 5.46 17.33
CA GLU A 79 -2.89 4.54 17.62
C GLU A 79 -3.39 3.36 18.44
N PHE A 80 -2.94 2.17 18.04
CA PHE A 80 -3.17 0.93 18.77
C PHE A 80 -1.82 0.29 19.13
N ALA A 81 -1.59 0.04 20.41
CA ALA A 81 -0.33 -0.52 20.89
C ALA A 81 -0.31 -2.05 20.72
N ILE A 82 0.74 -2.55 20.09
CA ILE A 82 1.03 -3.98 19.94
C ILE A 82 2.45 -4.20 20.45
N ASP A 83 2.59 -4.67 21.68
CA ASP A 83 3.89 -4.79 22.37
C ASP A 83 4.63 -3.45 22.38
N LYS A 84 5.74 -3.35 21.65
CA LYS A 84 6.53 -2.11 21.47
C LYS A 84 6.22 -1.38 20.14
N ILE A 85 5.25 -1.87 19.37
CA ILE A 85 4.89 -1.34 18.06
C ILE A 85 3.64 -0.47 18.20
N LYS A 86 3.61 0.66 17.51
CA LYS A 86 2.44 1.53 17.38
C LYS A 86 1.82 1.30 16.01
N LEU A 87 0.62 0.76 15.99
CA LEU A 87 -0.17 0.64 14.76
C LEU A 87 -1.03 1.90 14.59
N LYS A 88 -0.74 2.69 13.56
CA LYS A 88 -1.53 3.88 13.22
C LYS A 88 -2.59 3.54 12.18
N ALA A 89 -3.82 3.93 12.45
CA ALA A 89 -4.94 3.79 11.53
C ALA A 89 -5.65 5.13 11.37
N GLN A 90 -6.12 5.37 10.17
CA GLN A 90 -6.96 6.50 9.84
C GLN A 90 -8.00 6.06 8.83
N VAL A 91 -9.27 6.43 9.04
CA VAL A 91 -10.40 6.06 8.18
C VAL A 91 -10.95 7.25 7.45
N ASP A 92 -11.70 7.00 6.38
CA ASP A 92 -12.23 8.05 5.53
C ASP A 92 -13.39 8.78 6.22
N MET A 93 -14.25 8.04 6.96
CA MET A 93 -15.37 8.63 7.70
C MET A 93 -15.77 7.75 8.88
N ILE A 94 -16.21 8.37 9.96
CA ILE A 94 -16.79 7.70 11.13
C ILE A 94 -18.19 8.28 11.37
N THR A 95 -19.14 7.40 11.61
CA THR A 95 -20.45 7.73 12.14
C THR A 95 -20.57 7.26 13.59
N ASP A 96 -21.71 7.52 14.23
CA ASP A 96 -21.94 7.10 15.60
C ASP A 96 -21.77 5.59 15.78
N ASP A 97 -22.20 4.78 14.80
CA ASP A 97 -22.28 3.33 14.90
C ASP A 97 -21.23 2.60 14.02
N SER A 98 -20.77 3.23 12.94
CA SER A 98 -20.00 2.53 11.92
C SER A 98 -18.83 3.32 11.36
N ILE A 99 -17.98 2.61 10.60
CA ILE A 99 -16.89 3.17 9.83
C ILE A 99 -17.21 3.06 8.35
N LEU A 100 -16.98 4.11 7.61
CA LEU A 100 -17.12 4.12 6.15
C LEU A 100 -15.74 4.21 5.49
N LEU A 101 -15.55 3.39 4.47
CA LEU A 101 -14.37 3.34 3.64
C LEU A 101 -14.77 3.56 2.18
N PHE A 102 -14.22 4.58 1.53
CA PHE A 102 -14.51 4.89 0.13
C PHE A 102 -13.40 4.39 -0.77
N ARG A 103 -13.76 3.68 -1.82
CA ARG A 103 -12.84 3.08 -2.79
C ARG A 103 -13.33 3.29 -4.21
N SER A 104 -12.41 3.30 -5.16
CA SER A 104 -12.76 3.27 -6.57
C SER A 104 -12.70 1.84 -7.10
N ALA A 105 -13.57 1.52 -8.06
CA ALA A 105 -13.52 0.28 -8.81
C ALA A 105 -13.59 0.55 -10.31
N LEU A 106 -12.88 -0.26 -11.09
CA LEU A 106 -12.88 -0.16 -12.56
C LEU A 106 -14.15 -0.76 -13.20
N GLY A 107 -14.91 -1.54 -12.44
CA GLY A 107 -16.11 -2.23 -12.91
C GLY A 107 -16.96 -2.74 -11.76
N GLU A 108 -17.94 -3.56 -12.09
CA GLU A 108 -18.80 -4.20 -11.09
C GLU A 108 -18.01 -5.20 -10.24
N LEU A 109 -18.22 -5.16 -8.94
CA LEU A 109 -17.60 -6.06 -7.97
C LEU A 109 -18.68 -6.94 -7.34
N GLU A 110 -18.53 -8.24 -7.43
CA GLU A 110 -19.36 -9.19 -6.71
C GLU A 110 -19.01 -9.28 -5.22
N ASN A 111 -17.75 -9.08 -4.90
CA ASN A 111 -17.22 -9.13 -3.54
C ASN A 111 -16.24 -7.98 -3.31
N PRO A 112 -16.13 -7.48 -2.07
CA PRO A 112 -15.13 -6.47 -1.74
C PRO A 112 -13.71 -7.04 -1.82
N GLN A 113 -12.74 -6.19 -2.08
CA GLN A 113 -11.33 -6.59 -2.15
C GLN A 113 -10.83 -7.03 -0.77
N ALA A 114 -10.04 -8.10 -0.73
CA ALA A 114 -9.51 -8.69 0.51
C ALA A 114 -8.71 -7.67 1.35
N ASN A 115 -7.94 -6.81 0.69
CA ASN A 115 -7.15 -5.76 1.35
C ASN A 115 -8.05 -4.74 2.05
N ASP A 116 -9.15 -4.34 1.42
CA ASP A 116 -10.10 -3.39 1.98
C ASP A 116 -10.89 -4.00 3.14
N ILE A 117 -11.27 -5.28 3.03
CA ILE A 117 -11.91 -6.02 4.12
C ILE A 117 -10.99 -6.07 5.34
N LEU A 118 -9.72 -6.43 5.14
CA LEU A 118 -8.74 -6.52 6.22
C LEU A 118 -8.50 -5.16 6.88
N PHE A 119 -8.39 -4.10 6.06
CA PHE A 119 -8.23 -2.73 6.53
C PHE A 119 -9.44 -2.27 7.35
N LEU A 120 -10.65 -2.39 6.80
CA LEU A 120 -11.87 -1.99 7.49
C LEU A 120 -12.07 -2.75 8.79
N ASN A 121 -11.84 -4.08 8.77
CA ASN A 121 -11.95 -4.90 9.96
C ASN A 121 -10.99 -4.44 11.08
N ALA A 122 -9.75 -4.15 10.75
CA ALA A 122 -8.78 -3.64 11.73
C ALA A 122 -9.19 -2.26 12.26
N CYS A 123 -9.68 -1.38 11.40
CA CYS A 123 -10.20 -0.08 11.80
C CYS A 123 -11.38 -0.22 12.78
N MET A 124 -12.32 -1.15 12.54
CA MET A 124 -13.43 -1.39 13.47
C MET A 124 -12.95 -1.76 14.88
N TRP A 125 -11.88 -2.53 15.01
CA TRP A 125 -11.28 -2.85 16.30
C TRP A 125 -10.56 -1.66 16.93
N ILE A 126 -9.79 -0.90 16.16
CA ILE A 126 -9.00 0.25 16.64
C ILE A 126 -9.90 1.40 17.09
N TYR A 127 -11.01 1.62 16.37
CA TYR A 127 -11.97 2.69 16.67
C TYR A 127 -13.14 2.24 17.55
N ASP A 128 -13.13 0.96 17.97
CA ASP A 128 -14.19 0.33 18.77
C ASP A 128 -15.59 0.48 18.16
N LYS A 129 -15.69 0.11 16.90
CA LYS A 129 -16.95 0.02 16.15
C LYS A 129 -17.25 -1.42 15.82
N VAL A 130 -18.55 -1.77 15.76
CA VAL A 130 -18.99 -3.13 15.46
C VAL A 130 -19.15 -3.33 13.97
N ASP A 131 -19.66 -2.32 13.29
CA ASP A 131 -20.03 -2.38 11.89
C ASP A 131 -19.17 -1.44 11.03
N GLY A 132 -18.97 -1.81 9.79
CA GLY A 132 -18.27 -1.02 8.81
C GLY A 132 -18.82 -1.21 7.42
N VAL A 133 -18.64 -0.21 6.58
CA VAL A 133 -19.16 -0.17 5.22
C VAL A 133 -18.04 0.20 4.25
N ILE A 134 -17.89 -0.58 3.19
CA ILE A 134 -17.04 -0.22 2.05
C ILE A 134 -17.96 0.26 0.93
N VAL A 135 -17.70 1.46 0.45
CA VAL A 135 -18.42 2.06 -0.68
C VAL A 135 -17.44 2.14 -1.86
N TYR A 136 -17.69 1.33 -2.89
CA TYR A 136 -16.94 1.41 -4.14
C TYR A 136 -17.67 2.35 -5.11
N ILE A 137 -16.93 3.29 -5.66
CA ILE A 137 -17.40 4.22 -6.68
C ILE A 137 -16.82 3.76 -8.02
N THR A 138 -17.69 3.38 -8.94
CA THR A 138 -17.30 2.93 -10.28
C THR A 138 -17.14 4.09 -11.26
N GLY A 139 -16.46 3.84 -12.37
CA GLY A 139 -16.22 4.86 -13.41
C GLY A 139 -17.49 5.41 -14.05
N ASP A 140 -18.60 4.65 -14.05
CA ASP A 140 -19.93 5.06 -14.48
C ASP A 140 -20.77 5.73 -13.37
N LYS A 141 -20.12 6.10 -12.26
CA LYS A 141 -20.71 6.78 -11.10
C LYS A 141 -21.74 5.95 -10.34
N LYS A 142 -21.75 4.64 -10.47
CA LYS A 142 -22.53 3.77 -9.61
C LYS A 142 -21.80 3.52 -8.30
N GLU A 143 -22.59 3.29 -7.26
CA GLU A 143 -22.08 2.95 -5.94
C GLU A 143 -22.40 1.48 -5.65
N ILE A 144 -21.38 0.74 -5.21
CA ILE A 144 -21.51 -0.64 -4.76
C ILE A 144 -21.11 -0.67 -3.30
N THR A 145 -22.03 -1.10 -2.44
CA THR A 145 -21.85 -1.02 -1.00
C THR A 145 -21.80 -2.42 -0.39
N PHE A 146 -20.81 -2.65 0.47
CA PHE A 146 -20.67 -3.87 1.25
C PHE A 146 -20.64 -3.53 2.74
N SER A 147 -21.54 -4.15 3.50
CA SER A 147 -21.57 -4.04 4.96
C SER A 147 -20.84 -5.22 5.60
N LEU A 148 -20.02 -4.95 6.59
CA LEU A 148 -19.20 -5.92 7.29
C LEU A 148 -19.35 -5.72 8.80
N THR A 149 -19.36 -6.82 9.54
CA THR A 149 -19.27 -6.81 11.01
C THR A 149 -17.86 -7.24 11.42
N ARG A 150 -17.31 -6.64 12.48
CA ARG A 150 -15.95 -6.94 12.93
C ARG A 150 -15.73 -8.42 13.24
N ASN A 151 -14.60 -8.94 12.80
CA ASN A 151 -14.21 -10.33 12.97
C ASN A 151 -12.87 -10.43 13.71
N LYS A 152 -12.86 -11.14 14.83
CA LYS A 152 -11.68 -11.27 15.68
C LYS A 152 -10.51 -11.96 14.98
N LYS A 153 -10.76 -13.04 14.24
CA LYS A 153 -9.69 -13.79 13.55
C LYS A 153 -8.98 -12.95 12.49
N MET A 154 -9.73 -12.09 11.79
CA MET A 154 -9.12 -11.17 10.83
C MET A 154 -8.28 -10.10 11.53
N PHE A 155 -8.68 -9.63 12.70
CA PHE A 155 -7.87 -8.71 13.48
C PHE A 155 -6.60 -9.37 13.99
N GLU A 156 -6.69 -10.60 14.50
CA GLU A 156 -5.51 -11.39 14.89
C GLU A 156 -4.53 -11.57 13.73
N GLU A 157 -5.02 -11.79 12.51
CA GLU A 157 -4.18 -11.83 11.31
C GLU A 157 -3.51 -10.49 11.03
N THR A 158 -4.22 -9.38 11.18
CA THR A 158 -3.61 -8.03 11.07
C THR A 158 -2.48 -7.86 12.09
N ILE A 159 -2.70 -8.22 13.35
CA ILE A 159 -1.67 -8.15 14.40
C ILE A 159 -0.46 -9.03 14.04
N ARG A 160 -0.70 -10.24 13.54
CA ARG A 160 0.38 -11.12 13.05
C ARG A 160 1.18 -10.46 11.94
N ARG A 161 0.52 -9.86 10.94
CA ARG A 161 1.18 -9.15 9.84
C ARG A 161 1.99 -7.95 10.33
N VAL A 162 1.50 -7.20 11.31
CA VAL A 162 2.24 -6.08 11.94
C VAL A 162 3.53 -6.57 12.57
N ARG A 163 3.49 -7.64 13.35
CA ARG A 163 4.69 -8.21 13.99
C ARG A 163 5.71 -8.69 12.95
N VAL A 164 5.25 -9.47 11.97
CA VAL A 164 6.11 -9.98 10.88
C VAL A 164 6.75 -8.83 10.12
N PHE A 165 5.99 -7.79 9.79
CA PHE A 165 6.51 -6.65 9.04
C PHE A 165 7.56 -5.88 9.85
N ASN A 166 7.30 -5.63 11.15
CA ASN A 166 8.26 -4.99 12.03
C ASN A 166 9.57 -5.79 12.17
N ASP A 167 9.49 -7.11 12.30
CA ASP A 167 10.67 -7.95 12.40
C ASP A 167 11.48 -7.96 11.10
N LEU A 168 10.80 -8.01 9.94
CA LEU A 168 11.46 -7.92 8.64
C LEU A 168 12.14 -6.56 8.41
N LEU A 169 11.54 -5.47 8.91
CA LEU A 169 12.17 -4.14 8.88
C LEU A 169 13.42 -4.08 9.76
N LYS A 170 13.36 -4.63 10.98
CA LYS A 170 14.52 -4.71 11.90
C LYS A 170 15.67 -5.51 11.31
N GLU A 171 15.34 -6.67 10.72
CA GLU A 171 16.33 -7.57 10.13
C GLU A 171 16.79 -7.13 8.74
N GLN A 172 16.19 -6.08 8.19
CA GLN A 172 16.42 -5.61 6.81
C GLN A 172 16.20 -6.72 5.77
N LYS A 173 15.26 -7.61 6.03
CA LYS A 173 14.91 -8.73 5.15
C LYS A 173 13.67 -8.42 4.33
N THR A 174 13.82 -8.59 3.02
CA THR A 174 12.70 -8.44 2.10
C THR A 174 11.63 -9.51 2.36
N PRO A 175 10.33 -9.13 2.54
CA PRO A 175 9.24 -10.09 2.67
C PRO A 175 9.17 -11.08 1.51
N ILE A 176 8.60 -12.25 1.73
CA ILE A 176 8.30 -13.22 0.67
C ILE A 176 7.34 -12.62 -0.36
N ILE A 177 7.36 -13.16 -1.58
CA ILE A 177 6.41 -12.76 -2.62
C ILE A 177 5.04 -13.34 -2.28
N GLU A 178 4.04 -12.47 -2.20
CA GLU A 178 2.62 -12.82 -2.08
C GLU A 178 1.94 -12.44 -3.42
N PRO A 179 1.85 -13.35 -4.39
CA PRO A 179 1.26 -13.05 -5.69
C PRO A 179 -0.22 -12.70 -5.54
N SER A 180 -0.64 -11.60 -6.19
CA SER A 180 -2.04 -11.16 -6.25
C SER A 180 -2.33 -10.52 -7.61
N SER A 181 -3.59 -10.22 -7.88
CA SER A 181 -4.01 -9.45 -9.05
C SER A 181 -3.32 -8.08 -9.14
N ASP A 182 -3.02 -7.47 -7.98
CA ASP A 182 -2.37 -6.15 -7.90
C ASP A 182 -0.92 -6.16 -8.40
N CYS A 183 -0.33 -7.35 -8.59
CA CYS A 183 1.05 -7.45 -9.05
C CYS A 183 1.23 -6.97 -10.49
N SER A 184 0.22 -7.09 -11.37
CA SER A 184 0.29 -6.67 -12.77
C SER A 184 0.59 -5.18 -12.93
N ASP A 185 0.05 -4.36 -12.04
CA ASP A 185 0.20 -2.91 -12.05
C ASP A 185 1.18 -2.38 -10.98
N CYS A 186 1.88 -3.30 -10.31
CA CYS A 186 2.79 -2.96 -9.24
C CYS A 186 4.10 -2.37 -9.78
N GLN A 187 4.49 -1.20 -9.31
CA GLN A 187 5.75 -0.54 -9.67
C GLN A 187 7.00 -1.38 -9.37
N TYR A 188 6.89 -2.37 -8.48
CA TYR A 188 7.98 -3.28 -8.12
C TYR A 188 7.88 -4.64 -8.80
N PHE A 189 7.00 -4.81 -9.82
CA PHE A 189 6.80 -6.09 -10.51
C PHE A 189 8.12 -6.68 -11.00
N GLU A 190 8.91 -5.90 -11.73
CA GLU A 190 10.21 -6.34 -12.25
C GLU A 190 11.18 -6.76 -11.13
N ARG A 191 11.21 -5.99 -10.04
CA ARG A 191 12.06 -6.27 -8.87
C ARG A 191 11.66 -7.55 -8.14
N CYS A 192 10.37 -7.90 -8.17
CA CYS A 192 9.84 -9.10 -7.55
C CYS A 192 10.06 -10.36 -8.39
N PHE A 193 9.83 -10.28 -9.70
CA PHE A 193 9.73 -11.46 -10.57
C PHE A 193 10.90 -11.61 -11.55
N MET A 194 11.55 -10.52 -11.93
CA MET A 194 12.74 -10.62 -12.76
C MET A 194 13.96 -10.95 -11.87
N LYS A 195 14.48 -12.16 -12.00
CA LYS A 195 15.82 -12.48 -11.50
C LYS A 195 16.79 -11.52 -12.18
N LYS A 196 17.50 -10.69 -11.40
CA LYS A 196 18.70 -10.02 -11.92
C LYS A 196 19.53 -11.13 -12.56
N LYS A 197 19.62 -11.14 -13.89
CA LYS A 197 20.64 -11.93 -14.58
C LYS A 197 21.96 -11.36 -14.06
N THR A 198 22.54 -11.99 -13.06
CA THR A 198 23.95 -11.85 -12.79
C THR A 198 24.60 -12.41 -14.07
N SER A 199 24.95 -11.51 -14.96
CA SER A 199 25.85 -11.81 -16.07
C SER A 199 27.17 -12.19 -15.41
N LYS A 200 27.36 -13.46 -15.09
CA LYS A 200 28.69 -14.01 -15.01
C LYS A 200 29.22 -13.82 -16.43
N GLN A 201 30.03 -12.79 -16.62
CA GLN A 201 30.90 -12.72 -17.79
C GLN A 201 31.76 -13.98 -17.72
N ILE A 202 31.35 -15.00 -18.46
CA ILE A 202 32.22 -16.15 -18.74
C ILE A 202 33.25 -15.58 -19.68
N SER A 203 34.43 -15.27 -19.15
CA SER A 203 35.58 -14.90 -19.96
C SER A 203 35.91 -16.12 -20.84
N LEU A 204 35.63 -16.00 -22.14
CA LEU A 204 35.98 -17.03 -23.14
C LEU A 204 37.50 -17.27 -23.23
N MET A 205 38.30 -16.36 -22.69
CA MET A 205 39.76 -16.55 -22.60
C MET A 205 40.22 -17.70 -21.68
N GLY A 206 39.37 -18.14 -20.73
CA GLY A 206 39.66 -19.28 -19.87
C GLY A 206 39.43 -20.65 -20.49
N ILE A 207 38.77 -20.72 -21.64
CA ILE A 207 38.39 -22.00 -22.30
C ILE A 207 39.35 -22.40 -23.40
N PHE A 208 40.12 -21.44 -23.98
CA PHE A 208 41.00 -21.69 -25.13
C PHE A 208 42.50 -21.48 -24.84
N GLY A 209 42.89 -21.42 -23.61
CA GLY A 209 44.31 -21.14 -23.25
C GLY A 209 45.06 -22.36 -22.70
N LYS A 210 45.34 -23.35 -23.55
CA LYS A 210 46.50 -24.26 -23.40
C LYS A 210 46.92 -24.67 -24.79
N GLU A 211 47.69 -23.79 -25.47
CA GLU A 211 48.63 -24.25 -26.48
C GLU A 211 49.87 -24.77 -25.76
N ASN A 212 50.14 -26.04 -25.95
CA ASN A 212 51.41 -26.69 -25.60
C ASN A 212 52.51 -26.04 -26.42
N LYS A 213 53.57 -25.59 -25.76
CA LYS A 213 54.84 -25.36 -26.40
C LYS A 213 55.73 -26.55 -26.04
N ASP A 214 56.01 -27.35 -27.05
CA ASP A 214 57.20 -28.19 -27.10
C ASP A 214 58.46 -27.32 -27.32
#